data_465536793d5ad71b521c5c9ff3f0d105
#
_entry.id   465536793d5ad71b521c5c9ff3f0d105
#
_cell.length_a   1.000
_cell.length_b   1.000
_cell.length_c   1.000
_cell.angle_alpha   90.00
_cell.angle_beta   90.00
_cell.angle_gamma   90.00
#
_symmetry.space_group_name_H-M   'P 1'
#
loop_
_entity.id
_entity.type
_entity.pdbx_description
1 polymer ?
#
loop_
_entity_poly.entity_id
_entity_poly.type
_entity_poly.pdbx_seq_one_letter_code
_entity_poly.pdbx_strand_id
1 'polypeptide(L)' 'MNIVVYSKNNCVWCDRAKNLLDSVNLPYDEIDLSDDTERSEFYKKIGEGVKTVPQIFIDDIRVGGYPQLVTWFEENGI' A
#
# COMPACT_ATOMS: atom_id res chain seq x y z
N MET A 1 14.36 -6.62 0.91
CA MET A 1 13.34 -5.59 1.20
C MET A 1 11.97 -6.25 1.13
N ASN A 2 11.18 -6.09 2.17
CA ASN A 2 9.85 -6.69 2.27
C ASN A 2 8.79 -5.62 2.01
N ILE A 3 8.01 -5.77 0.93
CA ILE A 3 6.98 -4.81 0.55
C ILE A 3 5.62 -5.48 0.67
N VAL A 4 4.70 -4.84 1.37
CA VAL A 4 3.32 -5.31 1.53
C VAL A 4 2.37 -4.21 1.09
N VAL A 5 1.43 -4.55 0.21
CA VAL A 5 0.40 -3.64 -0.29
C VAL A 5 -0.96 -4.12 0.21
N TYR A 6 -1.60 -3.31 1.04
CA TYR A 6 -2.98 -3.55 1.45
C TYR A 6 -3.90 -2.86 0.45
N SER A 7 -4.76 -3.61 -0.21
CA SER A 7 -5.59 -3.12 -1.30
C SER A 7 -7.03 -3.61 -1.17
N LYS A 8 -7.86 -3.21 -2.12
CA LYS A 8 -9.22 -3.74 -2.27
C LYS A 8 -9.58 -3.78 -3.76
N ASN A 9 -10.69 -4.46 -4.08
CA ASN A 9 -11.24 -4.46 -5.43
C ASN A 9 -11.71 -3.04 -5.83
N ASN A 10 -11.80 -2.78 -7.12
CA ASN A 10 -12.28 -1.50 -7.68
C ASN A 10 -11.56 -0.28 -7.09
N CYS A 11 -10.24 -0.37 -6.97
CA CYS A 11 -9.42 0.69 -6.40
C CYS A 11 -8.35 1.09 -7.41
N VAL A 12 -8.55 2.24 -8.08
CA VAL A 12 -7.63 2.75 -9.10
C VAL A 12 -6.24 3.03 -8.50
N TRP A 13 -6.20 3.63 -7.33
CA TRP A 13 -4.94 3.98 -6.69
C TRP A 13 -4.17 2.74 -6.20
N CYS A 14 -4.88 1.68 -5.82
CA CYS A 14 -4.26 0.39 -5.51
C CYS A 14 -3.60 -0.20 -6.76
N ASP A 15 -4.30 -0.14 -7.89
CA ASP A 15 -3.77 -0.61 -9.17
C ASP A 15 -2.53 0.18 -9.58
N ARG A 16 -2.56 1.50 -9.40
CA ARG A 16 -1.42 2.36 -9.71
C ARG A 16 -0.20 2.03 -8.85
N ALA A 17 -0.41 1.78 -7.57
CA ALA A 17 0.68 1.41 -6.66
C ALA A 17 1.32 0.08 -7.08
N LYS A 18 0.49 -0.91 -7.37
CA LYS A 18 0.98 -2.22 -7.82
C LYS A 18 1.72 -2.12 -9.15
N ASN A 19 1.17 -1.37 -10.11
CA ASN A 19 1.80 -1.18 -11.40
C ASN A 19 3.15 -0.46 -11.27
N LEU A 20 3.24 0.50 -10.37
CA LEU A 20 4.50 1.20 -10.12
C LEU A 20 5.59 0.24 -9.60
N LEU A 21 5.23 -0.62 -8.65
CA LEU A 21 6.15 -1.62 -8.11
C LEU A 21 6.57 -2.62 -9.21
N ASP A 22 5.61 -3.07 -10.03
CA ASP A 22 5.89 -3.99 -11.13
C ASP A 22 6.83 -3.37 -12.16
N SER A 23 6.68 -2.06 -12.44
CA SER A 23 7.48 -1.36 -13.44
C SER A 23 8.97 -1.31 -13.10
N VAL A 24 9.31 -1.43 -11.83
CA VAL A 24 10.70 -1.42 -11.36
C VAL A 24 11.13 -2.79 -10.84
N ASN A 25 10.35 -3.83 -11.11
CA ASN A 25 10.64 -5.22 -10.74
C ASN A 25 10.85 -5.42 -9.23
N LEU A 26 10.09 -4.70 -8.41
CA LEU A 26 10.10 -4.88 -6.97
C LEU A 26 8.97 -5.84 -6.57
N PRO A 27 9.29 -7.06 -6.12
CA PRO A 27 8.26 -7.99 -5.67
C PRO A 27 7.59 -7.49 -4.40
N TYR A 28 6.30 -7.79 -4.27
CA TYR A 28 5.51 -7.40 -3.10
C TYR A 28 4.47 -8.46 -2.80
N ASP A 29 4.02 -8.48 -1.56
CA ASP A 29 2.86 -9.25 -1.15
C ASP A 29 1.64 -8.35 -1.16
N GLU A 30 0.53 -8.85 -1.68
CA GLU A 30 -0.73 -8.11 -1.67
C GLU A 30 -1.68 -8.74 -0.66
N ILE A 31 -2.26 -7.91 0.21
CA ILE A 31 -3.29 -8.33 1.15
C ILE A 31 -4.59 -7.66 0.73
N ASP A 32 -5.56 -8.50 0.34
CA ASP A 32 -6.85 -8.03 -0.13
C ASP A 32 -7.78 -7.73 1.05
N LEU A 33 -8.19 -6.47 1.17
CA LEU A 33 -9.11 -5.99 2.19
C LEU A 33 -10.45 -5.58 1.56
N SER A 34 -10.90 -6.33 0.56
CA SER A 34 -12.18 -6.05 -0.10
C SER A 34 -13.37 -6.24 0.84
N ASP A 35 -13.24 -7.11 1.84
CA ASP A 35 -14.27 -7.27 2.86
C ASP A 35 -14.33 -6.03 3.75
N ASP A 36 -15.51 -5.44 3.88
CA ASP A 36 -15.70 -4.19 4.62
C ASP A 36 -15.32 -4.31 6.10
N THR A 37 -15.64 -5.43 6.73
CA THR A 37 -15.33 -5.65 8.14
C THR A 37 -13.84 -5.77 8.37
N GLU A 38 -13.16 -6.57 7.55
CA GLU A 38 -11.71 -6.74 7.64
C GLU A 38 -10.98 -5.42 7.40
N ARG A 39 -11.44 -4.64 6.40
CA ARG A 39 -10.85 -3.35 6.10
C ARG A 39 -11.06 -2.35 7.24
N SER A 40 -12.24 -2.33 7.84
CA SER A 40 -12.55 -1.47 8.98
C SER A 40 -11.67 -1.80 10.19
N GLU A 41 -11.47 -3.07 10.45
CA GLU A 41 -10.60 -3.53 11.54
C GLU A 41 -9.14 -3.16 11.28
N PHE A 42 -8.70 -3.28 10.02
CA PHE A 42 -7.36 -2.87 9.61
C PHE A 42 -7.14 -1.37 9.89
N TYR A 43 -8.10 -0.53 9.52
CA TYR A 43 -7.98 0.91 9.76
C TYR A 43 -7.88 1.24 11.24
N LYS A 44 -8.66 0.55 12.07
CA LYS A 44 -8.60 0.74 13.52
C LYS A 44 -7.25 0.32 14.10
N LYS A 45 -6.71 -0.78 13.60
CA LYS A 45 -5.42 -1.32 14.04
C LYS A 45 -4.27 -0.39 13.71
N ILE A 46 -4.27 0.16 12.49
CA ILE A 46 -3.25 1.11 12.06
C ILE A 46 -3.37 2.41 12.86
N GLY A 47 -4.59 2.90 13.07
CA GLY A 47 -4.84 4.16 13.75
C GLY A 47 -4.42 5.36 12.92
N GLU A 48 -4.08 6.47 13.59
CA GLU A 48 -3.56 7.68 12.94
C GLU A 48 -4.48 8.28 11.88
N GLY A 49 -5.80 8.02 11.98
CA GLY A 49 -6.76 8.56 11.03
C GLY A 49 -6.72 7.88 9.65
N VAL A 50 -6.08 6.74 9.54
CA VAL A 50 -6.03 6.00 8.27
C VAL A 50 -7.42 5.47 7.92
N LYS A 51 -7.90 5.81 6.73
CA LYS A 51 -9.23 5.42 6.24
C LYS A 51 -9.24 5.08 4.76
N THR A 52 -8.06 4.87 4.17
CA THR A 52 -7.94 4.66 2.72
C THR A 52 -7.02 3.50 2.41
N VAL A 53 -7.20 2.93 1.22
CA VAL A 53 -6.26 2.03 0.57
C VAL A 53 -5.89 2.63 -0.78
N PRO A 54 -4.71 2.33 -1.33
CA PRO A 54 -3.74 1.37 -0.81
C PRO A 54 -3.02 1.87 0.43
N GLN A 55 -2.53 0.93 1.25
CA GLN A 55 -1.54 1.23 2.29
C GLN A 55 -0.34 0.34 2.05
N ILE A 56 0.81 0.96 1.91
CA ILE A 56 2.05 0.26 1.58
C ILE A 56 2.99 0.28 2.79
N PHE A 57 3.52 -0.89 3.11
CA PHE A 57 4.53 -1.05 4.15
C PHE A 57 5.81 -1.56 3.51
N ILE A 58 6.93 -1.00 3.89
CA ILE A 58 8.26 -1.45 3.44
C ILE A 58 9.09 -1.74 4.68
N ASP A 59 9.52 -2.99 4.82
CA ASP A 59 10.27 -3.48 5.99
C ASP A 59 9.54 -3.14 7.30
N ASP A 60 8.22 -3.39 7.31
CA ASP A 60 7.31 -3.17 8.44
C ASP A 60 7.07 -1.70 8.82
N ILE A 61 7.54 -0.78 8.00
CA ILE A 61 7.33 0.65 8.21
C ILE A 61 6.27 1.14 7.23
N ARG A 62 5.25 1.83 7.76
CA ARG A 62 4.17 2.36 6.91
C ARG A 62 4.69 3.52 6.06
N VAL A 63 4.67 3.33 4.75
CA VAL A 63 4.99 4.39 3.78
C VAL A 63 3.77 5.27 3.55
N GLY A 64 2.60 4.66 3.41
CA GLY A 64 1.35 5.37 3.16
C GLY A 64 0.67 4.88 1.90
N GLY A 65 0.04 5.79 1.18
CA GLY A 65 -0.64 5.49 -0.07
C GLY A 65 0.25 5.67 -1.30
N TYR A 66 -0.40 5.79 -2.47
CA TYR A 66 0.33 5.92 -3.74
C TYR A 66 1.25 7.15 -3.78
N PRO A 67 0.80 8.37 -3.42
CA PRO A 67 1.69 9.54 -3.48
C PRO A 67 2.92 9.38 -2.60
N GLN A 68 2.77 8.79 -1.44
CA GLN A 68 3.87 8.55 -0.53
C GLN A 68 4.84 7.50 -1.07
N LEU A 69 4.33 6.51 -1.81
CA LEU A 69 5.17 5.53 -2.48
C LEU A 69 6.04 6.17 -3.57
N VAL A 70 5.46 7.09 -4.34
CA VAL A 70 6.21 7.85 -5.35
C VAL A 70 7.33 8.64 -4.69
N THR A 71 7.04 9.34 -3.60
CA THR A 71 8.03 10.09 -2.84
C THR A 71 9.14 9.17 -2.32
N TRP A 72 8.77 8.01 -1.80
CA TRP A 72 9.74 7.04 -1.32
C TRP A 72 10.69 6.59 -2.44
N PHE A 73 10.15 6.36 -3.64
CA PHE A 73 10.96 6.00 -4.82
C PHE A 73 11.95 7.11 -5.14
N GLU A 74 11.49 8.36 -5.16
CA GLU A 74 12.34 9.50 -5.46
C GLU A 74 13.47 9.64 -4.42
N GLU A 75 13.15 9.46 -3.14
CA GLU A 75 14.13 9.58 -2.05
C GLU A 75 15.14 8.43 -2.06
N ASN A 76 14.81 7.27 -2.60
CA ASN A 76 15.66 6.09 -2.60
C ASN A 76 16.30 5.82 -3.98
N GLY A 77 16.16 6.73 -4.93
CA GLY A 77 16.82 6.63 -6.21
C GLY A 77 16.30 5.51 -7.10
N ILE A 78 15.03 5.18 -7.01
CA ILE A 78 14.43 4.12 -7.80
C ILE A 78 13.71 4.66 -9.03
#